data_41a8213bfe2dc1094dfd41464da7cc83
#
_entry.id   41a8213bfe2dc1094dfd41464da7cc83
#
_cell.length_a   1.000
_cell.length_b   1.000
_cell.length_c   1.000
_cell.angle_alpha   90.00
_cell.angle_beta   90.00
_cell.angle_gamma   90.00
#
_symmetry.space_group_name_H-M   'P 1'
#
loop_
_entity.id
_entity.type
_entity.pdbx_description
1 polymer ?
#
loop_
_entity_poly.entity_id
_entity_poly.type
_entity_poly.pdbx_seq_one_letter_code
_entity_poly.pdbx_strand_id
1 'polypeptide(L)'
;KTFVQALFRATYKNFSLISAQEPQTANALKTLSVREDIQIDGSLKPHCPPLFVDPKGQAEFSTAAIGRSIWLAASCHPEDENLALQAQSLLLAKGANPLLILDTRHPSRTDEILAKLDGLSVKIHSRGELPAAETQIYLADSFAEMGLWYASSEQALIGGTFSAVEGHNPWEALQLGC
;
A
#
# COMPACT_ATOMS: atom_id res chain seq x y z
N LYS A 1 25.27 -13.72 -18.06
CA LYS A 1 24.00 -13.34 -18.77
C LYS A 1 23.41 -14.52 -19.53
N THR A 2 24.18 -15.30 -20.27
CA THR A 2 23.71 -16.42 -21.13
C THR A 2 23.11 -17.59 -20.34
N PHE A 3 23.64 -17.96 -19.18
CA PHE A 3 23.11 -19.06 -18.36
C PHE A 3 21.71 -18.72 -17.78
N VAL A 4 21.53 -17.51 -17.25
CA VAL A 4 20.25 -17.05 -16.72
C VAL A 4 19.19 -16.99 -17.83
N GLN A 5 19.53 -16.50 -19.02
CA GLN A 5 18.62 -16.50 -20.16
C GLN A 5 18.23 -17.92 -20.61
N ALA A 6 19.17 -18.88 -20.59
CA ALA A 6 18.88 -20.27 -20.90
C ALA A 6 17.92 -20.91 -19.88
N LEU A 7 18.10 -20.60 -18.59
CA LEU A 7 17.21 -21.07 -17.52
C LEU A 7 15.79 -20.50 -17.71
N PHE A 8 15.65 -19.19 -17.92
CA PHE A 8 14.35 -18.57 -18.20
C PHE A 8 13.67 -19.19 -19.41
N ARG A 9 14.39 -19.36 -20.51
CA ARG A 9 13.86 -20.01 -21.71
C ARG A 9 13.37 -21.42 -21.43
N ALA A 10 14.16 -22.23 -20.73
CA ALA A 10 13.81 -23.61 -20.38
C ALA A 10 12.54 -23.65 -19.50
N THR A 11 12.40 -22.73 -18.55
CA THR A 11 11.24 -22.64 -17.67
C THR A 11 9.99 -22.24 -18.46
N TYR A 12 10.04 -21.13 -19.18
CA TYR A 12 8.86 -20.58 -19.84
C TYR A 12 8.36 -21.42 -21.04
N LYS A 13 9.21 -22.20 -21.69
CA LYS A 13 8.78 -23.14 -22.73
C LYS A 13 7.81 -24.21 -22.27
N ASN A 14 7.77 -24.48 -20.96
CA ASN A 14 6.87 -25.51 -20.40
C ASN A 14 5.44 -25.00 -20.16
N PHE A 15 5.18 -23.70 -20.30
CA PHE A 15 3.83 -23.17 -20.18
C PHE A 15 3.06 -23.36 -21.49
N SER A 16 1.82 -23.86 -21.38
CA SER A 16 0.92 -24.02 -22.52
C SER A 16 0.40 -22.68 -23.07
N LEU A 17 0.26 -21.68 -22.19
CA LEU A 17 -0.18 -20.33 -22.48
C LEU A 17 0.71 -19.33 -21.74
N ILE A 18 1.05 -18.22 -22.40
CA ILE A 18 1.69 -17.06 -21.75
C ILE A 18 0.89 -15.82 -22.13
N SER A 19 0.39 -15.14 -21.11
CA SER A 19 -0.25 -13.85 -21.23
C SER A 19 0.61 -12.80 -20.52
N ALA A 20 0.92 -11.72 -21.20
CA ALA A 20 1.68 -10.59 -20.68
C ALA A 20 0.76 -9.43 -20.37
N GLN A 21 1.10 -8.67 -19.34
CA GLN A 21 0.35 -7.47 -18.97
C GLN A 21 0.47 -6.37 -20.03
N GLU A 22 1.64 -6.29 -20.68
CA GLU A 22 1.98 -5.17 -21.56
C GLU A 22 2.91 -5.60 -22.72
N PRO A 23 2.95 -4.82 -23.81
CA PRO A 23 3.77 -5.13 -24.97
C PRO A 23 5.27 -5.25 -24.66
N GLN A 24 5.79 -4.47 -23.72
CA GLN A 24 7.20 -4.51 -23.33
C GLN A 24 7.59 -5.88 -22.78
N THR A 25 6.80 -6.43 -21.86
CA THR A 25 7.00 -7.76 -21.30
C THR A 25 6.89 -8.85 -22.37
N ALA A 26 5.88 -8.76 -23.27
CA ALA A 26 5.71 -9.70 -24.37
C ALA A 26 6.93 -9.68 -25.30
N ASN A 27 7.45 -8.51 -25.66
CA ASN A 27 8.63 -8.35 -26.51
C ASN A 27 9.90 -8.89 -25.83
N ALA A 28 10.06 -8.67 -24.52
CA ALA A 28 11.19 -9.23 -23.77
C ALA A 28 11.17 -10.78 -23.80
N LEU A 29 10.00 -11.40 -23.61
CA LEU A 29 9.85 -12.86 -23.70
C LEU A 29 10.10 -13.39 -25.11
N LYS A 30 9.66 -12.70 -26.17
CA LYS A 30 9.98 -13.04 -27.57
C LYS A 30 11.48 -12.95 -27.84
N THR A 31 12.14 -11.91 -27.37
CA THR A 31 13.60 -11.73 -27.48
C THR A 31 14.37 -12.88 -26.81
N LEU A 32 13.83 -13.45 -25.73
CA LEU A 32 14.38 -14.66 -25.10
C LEU A 32 14.07 -15.94 -25.90
N SER A 33 13.38 -15.83 -27.04
CA SER A 33 12.94 -16.98 -27.88
C SER A 33 12.16 -18.03 -27.08
N VAL A 34 11.29 -17.56 -26.19
CA VAL A 34 10.41 -18.43 -25.39
C VAL A 34 9.29 -18.96 -26.27
N ARG A 35 8.50 -18.05 -26.84
CA ARG A 35 7.37 -18.31 -27.75
C ARG A 35 7.11 -17.06 -28.60
N GLU A 36 6.43 -17.26 -29.76
CA GLU A 36 5.97 -16.15 -30.59
C GLU A 36 4.51 -15.74 -30.30
N ASP A 37 3.69 -16.68 -29.80
CA ASP A 37 2.26 -16.55 -29.55
C ASP A 37 1.95 -16.06 -28.12
N ILE A 38 2.60 -14.97 -27.69
CA ILE A 38 2.35 -14.36 -26.39
C ILE A 38 1.17 -13.41 -26.50
N GLN A 39 0.12 -13.65 -25.72
CA GLN A 39 -1.05 -12.78 -25.61
C GLN A 39 -0.75 -11.55 -24.77
N ILE A 40 -1.47 -10.44 -25.02
CA ILE A 40 -1.37 -9.22 -24.23
C ILE A 40 -2.78 -8.89 -23.75
N ASP A 41 -3.07 -9.23 -22.50
CA ASP A 41 -4.42 -9.14 -21.94
C ASP A 41 -4.58 -8.01 -20.90
N GLY A 42 -3.52 -7.24 -20.66
CA GLY A 42 -3.53 -6.16 -19.68
C GLY A 42 -3.32 -6.65 -18.25
N SER A 43 -3.55 -5.77 -17.30
CA SER A 43 -3.38 -6.06 -15.87
C SER A 43 -4.57 -6.85 -15.31
N LEU A 44 -4.29 -7.91 -14.56
CA LEU A 44 -5.30 -8.64 -13.79
C LEU A 44 -5.66 -7.97 -12.47
N LYS A 45 -4.87 -7.00 -12.00
CA LYS A 45 -5.05 -6.35 -10.70
C LYS A 45 -6.44 -5.71 -10.52
N PRO A 46 -7.05 -5.04 -11.53
CA PRO A 46 -8.40 -4.49 -11.39
C PRO A 46 -9.51 -5.53 -11.17
N HIS A 47 -9.22 -6.78 -11.54
CA HIS A 47 -10.19 -7.89 -11.51
C HIS A 47 -9.98 -8.82 -10.30
N CYS A 48 -9.00 -8.53 -9.45
CA CYS A 48 -8.83 -9.27 -8.21
C CYS A 48 -10.01 -8.99 -7.26
N PRO A 49 -10.42 -9.95 -6.43
CA PRO A 49 -11.39 -9.68 -5.38
C PRO A 49 -10.93 -8.55 -4.47
N PRO A 50 -11.85 -7.71 -3.93
CA PRO A 50 -11.47 -6.71 -2.95
C PRO A 50 -10.85 -7.36 -1.71
N LEU A 51 -9.98 -6.59 -1.04
CA LEU A 51 -9.39 -7.04 0.20
C LEU A 51 -10.46 -7.30 1.27
N PHE A 52 -10.21 -8.29 2.11
CA PHE A 52 -11.08 -8.56 3.25
C PHE A 52 -11.07 -7.38 4.23
N VAL A 53 -12.25 -6.99 4.66
CA VAL A 53 -12.45 -5.99 5.72
C VAL A 53 -13.05 -6.70 6.92
N ASP A 54 -12.39 -6.69 8.07
CA ASP A 54 -12.98 -7.18 9.31
C ASP A 54 -14.09 -6.22 9.76
N PRO A 55 -15.37 -6.63 9.75
CA PRO A 55 -16.47 -5.73 10.09
C PRO A 55 -16.44 -5.25 11.55
N LYS A 56 -15.92 -6.09 12.46
CA LYS A 56 -15.81 -5.74 13.88
C LYS A 56 -14.71 -4.68 14.08
N GLY A 57 -13.52 -4.93 13.54
CA GLY A 57 -12.41 -3.99 13.62
C GLY A 57 -12.75 -2.65 12.97
N GLN A 58 -13.46 -2.66 11.84
CA GLN A 58 -13.92 -1.45 11.18
C GLN A 58 -14.91 -0.65 12.04
N ALA A 59 -15.89 -1.31 12.67
CA ALA A 59 -16.86 -0.65 13.54
C ALA A 59 -16.20 -0.05 14.79
N GLU A 60 -15.27 -0.76 15.40
CA GLU A 60 -14.50 -0.29 16.56
C GLU A 60 -13.65 0.93 16.20
N PHE A 61 -12.89 0.86 15.10
CA PHE A 61 -12.06 1.95 14.62
C PHE A 61 -12.88 3.19 14.23
N SER A 62 -13.97 3.01 13.46
CA SER A 62 -14.86 4.09 13.05
C SER A 62 -15.52 4.78 14.23
N THR A 63 -15.89 4.02 15.27
CA THR A 63 -16.44 4.59 16.52
C THR A 63 -15.40 5.43 17.24
N ALA A 64 -14.17 4.96 17.33
CA ALA A 64 -13.07 5.66 18.00
C ALA A 64 -12.63 6.93 17.25
N ALA A 65 -12.74 6.95 15.92
CA ALA A 65 -12.36 8.07 15.07
C ALA A 65 -13.55 8.95 14.63
N ILE A 66 -14.71 8.80 15.28
CA ILE A 66 -15.94 9.46 14.89
C ILE A 66 -15.80 11.00 14.71
N GLY A 67 -16.36 11.52 13.64
CA GLY A 67 -16.36 12.97 13.33
C GLY A 67 -15.03 13.52 12.84
N ARG A 68 -14.05 12.67 12.54
CA ARG A 68 -12.74 13.08 12.01
C ARG A 68 -12.61 12.71 10.55
N SER A 69 -11.97 13.56 9.77
CA SER A 69 -11.48 13.21 8.45
C SER A 69 -10.28 12.29 8.59
N ILE A 70 -10.28 11.18 7.85
CA ILE A 70 -9.25 10.15 7.92
C ILE A 70 -8.60 10.01 6.55
N TRP A 71 -7.28 10.05 6.52
CA TRP A 71 -6.52 9.75 5.33
C TRP A 71 -5.42 8.73 5.61
N LEU A 72 -5.06 7.96 4.60
CA LEU A 72 -4.15 6.83 4.69
C LEU A 72 -2.88 7.09 3.90
N ALA A 73 -1.74 6.79 4.49
CA ALA A 73 -0.48 6.61 3.78
C ALA A 73 -0.17 5.10 3.76
N ALA A 74 -0.44 4.46 2.63
CA ALA A 74 -0.52 3.00 2.49
C ALA A 74 0.79 2.39 2.00
N SER A 75 1.28 1.35 2.67
CA SER A 75 2.49 0.59 2.30
C SER A 75 3.72 1.46 2.05
N CYS A 76 3.95 2.42 2.94
CA CYS A 76 4.94 3.46 2.80
C CYS A 76 6.38 2.95 2.95
N HIS A 77 7.25 3.43 2.07
CA HIS A 77 8.71 3.41 2.21
C HIS A 77 9.17 4.70 2.93
N PRO A 78 10.43 4.80 3.37
CA PRO A 78 10.91 5.95 4.15
C PRO A 78 10.65 7.32 3.52
N GLU A 79 10.72 7.42 2.19
CA GLU A 79 10.47 8.64 1.44
C GLU A 79 9.00 9.04 1.49
N ASP A 80 8.09 8.05 1.33
CA ASP A 80 6.64 8.25 1.40
C ASP A 80 6.22 8.62 2.83
N GLU A 81 6.79 7.96 3.85
CA GLU A 81 6.57 8.28 5.27
C GLU A 81 6.90 9.75 5.56
N ASN A 82 8.08 10.21 5.12
CA ASN A 82 8.50 11.59 5.33
C ASN A 82 7.55 12.59 4.67
N LEU A 83 7.09 12.30 3.46
CA LEU A 83 6.12 13.15 2.75
C LEU A 83 4.77 13.19 3.47
N ALA A 84 4.28 12.02 3.91
CA ALA A 84 3.02 11.92 4.65
C ALA A 84 3.08 12.71 5.97
N LEU A 85 4.19 12.61 6.71
CA LEU A 85 4.39 13.36 7.95
C LEU A 85 4.48 14.87 7.74
N GLN A 86 5.13 15.30 6.66
CA GLN A 86 5.15 16.73 6.28
C GLN A 86 3.76 17.23 5.93
N ALA A 87 2.97 16.47 5.15
CA ALA A 87 1.60 16.82 4.82
C ALA A 87 0.72 16.91 6.07
N GLN A 88 0.82 15.95 6.99
CA GLN A 88 0.09 15.95 8.26
C GLN A 88 0.45 17.19 9.08
N SER A 89 1.73 17.51 9.20
CA SER A 89 2.21 18.69 9.94
C SER A 89 1.66 19.98 9.36
N LEU A 90 1.59 20.11 8.03
CA LEU A 90 1.02 21.28 7.36
C LEU A 90 -0.49 21.40 7.60
N LEU A 91 -1.23 20.30 7.62
CA LEU A 91 -2.67 20.28 7.93
C LEU A 91 -2.92 20.72 9.37
N LEU A 92 -2.16 20.18 10.31
CA LEU A 92 -2.25 20.56 11.74
C LEU A 92 -1.92 22.05 11.95
N ALA A 93 -0.87 22.56 11.30
CA ALA A 93 -0.49 23.99 11.38
C ALA A 93 -1.58 24.92 10.84
N LYS A 94 -2.43 24.46 9.92
CA LYS A 94 -3.61 25.20 9.42
C LYS A 94 -4.84 25.07 10.31
N GLY A 95 -4.74 24.42 11.45
CA GLY A 95 -5.84 24.22 12.41
C GLY A 95 -6.80 23.08 12.01
N ALA A 96 -6.47 22.29 10.98
CA ALA A 96 -7.20 21.07 10.70
C ALA A 96 -6.79 19.98 11.70
N ASN A 97 -7.68 19.01 11.94
CA ASN A 97 -7.40 17.88 12.85
C ASN A 97 -7.70 16.52 12.18
N PRO A 98 -7.11 16.23 11.00
CA PRO A 98 -7.31 14.91 10.39
C PRO A 98 -6.54 13.85 11.17
N LEU A 99 -7.01 12.61 11.06
CA LEU A 99 -6.27 11.43 11.50
C LEU A 99 -5.48 10.87 10.32
N LEU A 100 -4.15 10.80 10.43
CA LEU A 100 -3.32 10.05 9.50
C LEU A 100 -3.22 8.61 9.96
N ILE A 101 -3.67 7.66 9.14
CA ILE A 101 -3.26 6.26 9.27
C ILE A 101 -1.94 6.10 8.49
N LEU A 102 -0.86 5.78 9.19
CA LEU A 102 0.44 5.53 8.59
C LEU A 102 0.70 4.03 8.56
N ASP A 103 0.51 3.42 7.40
CA ASP A 103 0.82 2.01 7.19
C ASP A 103 2.20 1.86 6.56
N THR A 104 3.10 1.24 7.30
CA THR A 104 4.49 1.03 6.87
C THR A 104 4.64 -0.26 6.08
N ARG A 105 5.40 -0.21 5.00
CA ARG A 105 5.74 -1.40 4.19
C ARG A 105 6.44 -2.49 5.01
N HIS A 106 7.15 -2.10 6.06
CA HIS A 106 7.94 -2.99 6.92
C HIS A 106 7.63 -2.73 8.40
N PRO A 107 6.70 -3.49 9.02
CA PRO A 107 6.35 -3.33 10.43
C PRO A 107 7.54 -3.45 11.40
N SER A 108 8.61 -4.14 11.02
CA SER A 108 9.85 -4.23 11.82
C SER A 108 10.54 -2.88 12.04
N ARG A 109 10.11 -1.81 11.34
CA ARG A 109 10.63 -0.44 11.48
C ARG A 109 9.82 0.43 12.44
N THR A 110 8.84 -0.13 13.14
CA THR A 110 7.97 0.62 14.07
C THR A 110 8.78 1.53 15.01
N ASP A 111 9.82 1.03 15.66
CA ASP A 111 10.63 1.84 16.60
C ASP A 111 11.38 2.98 15.89
N GLU A 112 11.90 2.76 14.69
CA GLU A 112 12.54 3.80 13.88
C GLU A 112 11.55 4.90 13.50
N ILE A 113 10.32 4.51 13.14
CA ILE A 113 9.26 5.45 12.77
C ILE A 113 8.82 6.25 14.00
N LEU A 114 8.61 5.61 15.14
CA LEU A 114 8.24 6.27 16.40
C LEU A 114 9.26 7.33 16.81
N ALA A 115 10.55 7.09 16.60
CA ALA A 115 11.60 8.07 16.88
C ALA A 115 11.48 9.35 16.01
N LYS A 116 10.81 9.29 14.85
CA LYS A 116 10.55 10.44 13.98
C LYS A 116 9.27 11.20 14.36
N LEU A 117 8.41 10.61 15.20
CA LEU A 117 7.10 11.13 15.56
C LEU A 117 7.11 11.90 16.89
N ASP A 118 8.31 12.30 17.37
CA ASP A 118 8.45 13.04 18.62
C ASP A 118 7.61 14.32 18.62
N GLY A 119 6.88 14.55 19.72
CA GLY A 119 5.96 15.67 19.85
C GLY A 119 4.57 15.50 19.21
N LEU A 120 4.30 14.39 18.51
CA LEU A 120 3.00 14.06 17.95
C LEU A 120 2.24 13.07 18.83
N SER A 121 0.91 13.18 18.86
CA SER A 121 0.06 12.18 19.53
C SER A 121 -0.12 10.96 18.63
N VAL A 122 0.46 9.83 19.05
CA VAL A 122 0.49 8.59 18.27
C VAL A 122 -0.24 7.48 19.02
N LYS A 123 -0.98 6.65 18.28
CA LYS A 123 -1.51 5.36 18.73
C LYS A 123 -1.01 4.26 17.80
N ILE A 124 -0.78 3.06 18.34
CA ILE A 124 -0.11 1.96 17.67
C ILE A 124 -1.03 0.75 17.61
N HIS A 125 -1.31 0.28 16.39
CA HIS A 125 -2.26 -0.79 16.16
C HIS A 125 -1.84 -2.12 16.80
N SER A 126 -0.59 -2.54 16.63
CA SER A 126 -0.08 -3.80 17.19
C SER A 126 -0.16 -3.88 18.72
N ARG A 127 -0.31 -2.75 19.40
CA ARG A 127 -0.50 -2.67 20.86
C ARG A 127 -1.96 -2.76 21.28
N GLY A 128 -2.89 -2.94 20.34
CA GLY A 128 -4.33 -2.96 20.62
C GLY A 128 -4.89 -1.59 20.97
N GLU A 129 -4.19 -0.50 20.63
CA GLU A 129 -4.66 0.86 20.88
C GLU A 129 -5.69 1.29 19.85
N LEU A 130 -6.63 2.12 20.25
CA LEU A 130 -7.56 2.79 19.32
C LEU A 130 -7.27 4.30 19.31
N PRO A 131 -7.59 5.00 18.21
CA PRO A 131 -7.40 6.44 18.14
C PRO A 131 -8.31 7.16 19.16
N ALA A 132 -7.83 8.26 19.71
CA ALA A 132 -8.57 9.19 20.55
C ALA A 132 -8.69 10.55 19.85
N ALA A 133 -9.45 11.49 20.43
CA ALA A 133 -9.69 12.80 19.83
C ALA A 133 -8.41 13.60 19.52
N GLU A 134 -7.38 13.43 20.36
CA GLU A 134 -6.08 14.08 20.24
C GLU A 134 -5.08 13.31 19.35
N THR A 135 -5.39 12.07 18.95
CA THR A 135 -4.48 11.25 18.14
C THR A 135 -4.29 11.88 16.76
N GLN A 136 -3.06 12.19 16.42
CA GLN A 136 -2.69 12.79 15.13
C GLN A 136 -2.25 11.76 14.11
N ILE A 137 -1.62 10.69 14.59
CA ILE A 137 -1.13 9.59 13.77
C ILE A 137 -1.57 8.26 14.40
N TYR A 138 -2.14 7.41 13.57
CA TYR A 138 -2.40 6.02 13.89
C TYR A 138 -1.43 5.14 13.11
N LEU A 139 -0.46 4.55 13.79
CA LEU A 139 0.54 3.70 13.15
C LEU A 139 -0.04 2.30 12.96
N ALA A 140 -0.29 1.94 11.71
CA ALA A 140 -0.74 0.62 11.28
C ALA A 140 0.49 -0.25 10.99
N ASP A 141 0.98 -0.93 12.01
CA ASP A 141 2.22 -1.70 12.00
C ASP A 141 1.99 -3.22 12.02
N SER A 142 0.96 -3.66 11.32
CA SER A 142 0.59 -5.08 11.17
C SER A 142 0.48 -5.48 9.71
N PHE A 143 0.43 -6.79 9.46
CA PHE A 143 0.22 -7.33 8.12
C PHE A 143 -1.24 -7.77 7.91
N ALA A 144 -1.65 -7.82 6.64
CA ALA A 144 -2.93 -8.35 6.17
C ALA A 144 -4.20 -7.57 6.61
N GLU A 145 -4.06 -6.33 7.06
CA GLU A 145 -5.17 -5.49 7.49
C GLU A 145 -5.42 -4.27 6.58
N MET A 146 -4.77 -4.22 5.43
CA MET A 146 -4.88 -3.11 4.49
C MET A 146 -6.33 -2.84 4.04
N GLY A 147 -7.16 -3.89 3.95
CA GLY A 147 -8.58 -3.75 3.66
C GLY A 147 -9.32 -2.87 4.69
N LEU A 148 -9.00 -3.04 5.97
CA LEU A 148 -9.54 -2.22 7.05
C LEU A 148 -9.14 -0.75 6.89
N TRP A 149 -7.89 -0.49 6.58
CA TRP A 149 -7.36 0.87 6.45
C TRP A 149 -7.95 1.61 5.24
N TYR A 150 -8.05 0.95 4.08
CA TYR A 150 -8.70 1.54 2.91
C TYR A 150 -10.19 1.82 3.19
N ALA A 151 -10.92 0.86 3.76
CA ALA A 151 -12.35 1.02 4.06
C ALA A 151 -12.64 2.07 5.16
N SER A 152 -11.62 2.46 5.93
CA SER A 152 -11.75 3.45 7.01
C SER A 152 -11.26 4.84 6.59
N SER A 153 -10.76 5.02 5.37
CA SER A 153 -10.13 6.26 4.91
C SER A 153 -10.85 6.87 3.73
N GLU A 154 -10.89 8.20 3.67
CA GLU A 154 -11.50 8.96 2.56
C GLU A 154 -10.54 9.13 1.38
N GLN A 155 -9.23 9.11 1.65
CA GLN A 155 -8.17 9.33 0.68
C GLN A 155 -6.94 8.50 1.04
N ALA A 156 -6.20 8.04 0.03
CA ALA A 156 -4.96 7.31 0.23
C ALA A 156 -3.80 7.87 -0.61
N LEU A 157 -2.66 8.04 0.04
CA LEU A 157 -1.35 8.09 -0.59
C LEU A 157 -0.86 6.65 -0.77
N ILE A 158 -0.66 6.23 -2.01
CA ILE A 158 -0.13 4.90 -2.31
C ILE A 158 1.40 4.94 -2.26
N GLY A 159 1.98 4.21 -1.33
CA GLY A 159 3.42 4.14 -1.13
C GLY A 159 4.19 3.59 -2.32
N GLY A 160 5.50 3.75 -2.31
CA GLY A 160 6.38 3.44 -3.44
C GLY A 160 6.35 4.49 -4.54
N THR A 161 5.39 5.43 -4.53
CA THR A 161 5.23 6.44 -5.58
C THR A 161 6.39 7.43 -5.61
N PHE A 162 6.96 7.75 -4.45
CA PHE A 162 8.07 8.70 -4.30
C PHE A 162 9.42 8.02 -4.05
N SER A 163 9.48 6.71 -4.22
CA SER A 163 10.67 5.89 -4.09
C SER A 163 11.05 5.24 -5.42
N ALA A 164 12.20 4.56 -5.48
CA ALA A 164 12.64 3.81 -6.66
C ALA A 164 11.76 2.59 -7.00
N VAL A 165 10.72 2.32 -6.22
CA VAL A 165 9.79 1.19 -6.40
C VAL A 165 8.72 1.47 -7.48
N GLU A 166 8.53 2.73 -7.88
CA GLU A 166 7.59 3.17 -8.93
C GLU A 166 6.09 2.96 -8.60
N GLY A 167 5.75 2.84 -7.30
CA GLY A 167 4.38 2.77 -6.80
C GLY A 167 3.85 1.36 -6.57
N HIS A 168 2.96 1.25 -5.58
CA HIS A 168 2.21 0.03 -5.29
C HIS A 168 0.85 0.01 -6.03
N ASN A 169 0.06 -1.02 -5.77
CA ASN A 169 -1.20 -1.26 -6.46
C ASN A 169 -2.32 -0.30 -5.98
N PRO A 170 -2.85 0.63 -6.81
CA PRO A 170 -3.93 1.53 -6.41
C PRO A 170 -5.33 0.89 -6.49
N TRP A 171 -5.46 -0.25 -7.17
CA TRP A 171 -6.76 -0.87 -7.41
C TRP A 171 -7.44 -1.36 -6.14
N GLU A 172 -6.66 -1.75 -5.14
CA GLU A 172 -7.17 -2.18 -3.83
C GLU A 172 -7.88 -1.03 -3.10
N ALA A 173 -7.30 0.17 -3.13
CA ALA A 173 -7.92 1.38 -2.58
C ALA A 173 -9.23 1.71 -3.32
N LEU A 174 -9.19 1.74 -4.66
CA LEU A 174 -10.35 2.07 -5.49
C LEU A 174 -11.52 1.10 -5.29
N GLN A 175 -11.25 -0.20 -5.14
CA GLN A 175 -12.27 -1.22 -4.90
C GLN A 175 -12.99 -1.05 -3.54
N LEU A 176 -12.36 -0.39 -2.58
CA LEU A 176 -12.91 -0.12 -1.24
C LEU A 176 -13.40 1.32 -1.07
N GLY A 177 -13.41 2.10 -2.16
CA GLY A 177 -13.98 3.45 -2.19
C GLY A 177 -13.07 4.54 -1.62
N CYS A 178 -11.79 4.23 -1.51
CA CYS A 178 -10.78 5.16 -1.02
C CYS A 178 -10.07 5.90 -2.16
#